data_f290a08700a9b020bf6aec4f912e5d9b
#
_entry.id   f290a08700a9b020bf6aec4f912e5d9b
#
_cell.length_a   1.000
_cell.length_b   1.000
_cell.length_c   1.000
_cell.angle_alpha   90.00
_cell.angle_beta   90.00
_cell.angle_gamma   90.00
#
_symmetry.space_group_name_H-M   'P 1'
#
loop_
_entity.id
_entity.type
_entity.pdbx_description
1 polymer ?
#
loop_
_entity_poly.entity_id
_entity_poly.type
_entity_poly.pdbx_seq_one_letter_code
_entity_poly.pdbx_strand_id
1 'polypeptide(L)'
;MTNKLEERYTQLCGERSDIHEHLPTLKKYTEECDTVCEMGVRWVVSTFAFMAGLPKKLTSIDIQSPNEWQRGKEDYILAEQCAKENNIDFKFIQANTLEVEIDEVDLLFIDTWHAYKQLSAELELHHSKVKKYIALHDTTHFEFIDERSYEMWGMIGS
;
A
#
# COMPACT_ATOMS: atom_id res chain seq x y z
N MET A 1 23.70 -12.32 -10.13
CA MET A 1 23.22 -11.95 -8.78
C MET A 1 21.71 -11.93 -8.83
N THR A 2 21.09 -12.65 -7.95
CA THR A 2 19.63 -12.61 -7.81
C THR A 2 19.22 -11.27 -7.21
N ASN A 3 18.18 -10.67 -7.78
CA ASN A 3 17.64 -9.40 -7.29
C ASN A 3 16.77 -9.70 -6.05
N LYS A 4 17.19 -9.25 -4.88
CA LYS A 4 16.48 -9.45 -3.59
C LYS A 4 15.02 -9.00 -3.64
N LEU A 5 14.74 -7.94 -4.39
CA LEU A 5 13.38 -7.44 -4.59
C LEU A 5 12.50 -8.49 -5.27
N GLU A 6 12.97 -9.04 -6.39
CA GLU A 6 12.23 -10.05 -7.14
C GLU A 6 12.09 -11.37 -6.36
N GLU A 7 13.13 -11.76 -5.60
CA GLU A 7 13.06 -12.92 -4.70
C GLU A 7 11.99 -12.74 -3.63
N ARG A 8 11.99 -11.60 -2.93
CA ARG A 8 11.00 -11.34 -1.87
C ARG A 8 9.59 -11.22 -2.43
N TYR A 9 9.41 -10.52 -3.54
CA TYR A 9 8.13 -10.44 -4.23
C TYR A 9 7.59 -11.84 -4.60
N THR A 10 8.43 -12.68 -5.19
CA THR A 10 8.06 -14.06 -5.57
C THR A 10 7.66 -14.90 -4.36
N GLN A 11 8.41 -14.80 -3.26
CA GLN A 11 8.05 -15.46 -2.00
C GLN A 11 6.68 -15.01 -1.50
N LEU A 12 6.42 -13.71 -1.47
CA LEU A 12 5.15 -13.14 -1.01
C LEU A 12 3.96 -13.57 -1.87
N CYS A 13 4.15 -13.74 -3.17
CA CYS A 13 3.10 -14.30 -4.05
C CYS A 13 2.74 -15.75 -3.69
N GLY A 14 3.67 -16.52 -3.13
CA GLY A 14 3.46 -17.90 -2.66
C GLY A 14 3.06 -18.03 -1.19
N GLU A 15 3.24 -16.99 -0.39
CA GLU A 15 2.88 -16.97 1.03
C GLU A 15 1.42 -16.56 1.20
N ARG A 16 0.62 -17.39 1.89
CA ARG A 16 -0.79 -17.07 2.12
C ARG A 16 -0.96 -15.80 2.95
N SER A 17 -1.62 -14.83 2.36
CA SER A 17 -2.07 -13.59 3.01
C SER A 17 -3.41 -13.14 2.42
N ASP A 18 -4.00 -12.10 2.95
CA ASP A 18 -5.25 -11.53 2.44
C ASP A 18 -5.09 -10.86 1.05
N ILE A 19 -3.85 -10.58 0.63
CA ILE A 19 -3.57 -9.86 -0.62
C ILE A 19 -2.66 -10.62 -1.60
N HIS A 20 -2.09 -11.79 -1.21
CA HIS A 20 -1.06 -12.47 -2.02
C HIS A 20 -1.51 -12.78 -3.47
N GLU A 21 -2.78 -13.12 -3.67
CA GLU A 21 -3.33 -13.42 -5.00
C GLU A 21 -3.39 -12.19 -5.91
N HIS A 22 -3.38 -10.98 -5.34
CA HIS A 22 -3.47 -9.72 -6.07
C HIS A 22 -2.10 -9.09 -6.38
N LEU A 23 -1.02 -9.56 -5.77
CA LEU A 23 0.32 -9.00 -5.95
C LEU A 23 0.77 -8.95 -7.42
N PRO A 24 0.53 -9.99 -8.25
CA PRO A 24 0.87 -9.94 -9.67
C PRO A 24 0.10 -8.86 -10.43
N THR A 25 -1.16 -8.61 -10.06
CA THR A 25 -1.98 -7.55 -10.66
C THR A 25 -1.47 -6.16 -10.28
N LEU A 26 -1.11 -5.95 -9.00
CA LEU A 26 -0.54 -4.69 -8.53
C LEU A 26 0.79 -4.38 -9.24
N LYS A 27 1.68 -5.37 -9.35
CA LYS A 27 2.93 -5.24 -10.10
C LYS A 27 2.65 -4.82 -11.55
N LYS A 28 1.77 -5.53 -12.24
CA LYS A 28 1.43 -5.26 -13.65
C LYS A 28 0.97 -3.82 -13.89
N TYR A 29 0.07 -3.30 -13.06
CA TYR A 29 -0.39 -1.92 -13.21
C TYR A 29 0.69 -0.90 -12.84
N THR A 30 1.57 -1.24 -11.89
CA THR A 30 2.69 -0.38 -11.52
C THR A 30 3.73 -0.25 -12.63
N GLU A 31 3.93 -1.28 -13.45
CA GLU A 31 4.84 -1.23 -14.61
C GLU A 31 4.48 -0.13 -15.63
N GLU A 32 3.25 0.37 -15.59
CA GLU A 32 2.77 1.49 -16.42
C GLU A 32 2.85 2.86 -15.72
N CYS A 33 3.39 2.91 -14.49
CA CYS A 33 3.35 4.06 -13.61
C CYS A 33 4.75 4.51 -13.19
N ASP A 34 4.99 5.82 -13.23
CA ASP A 34 6.20 6.44 -12.67
C ASP A 34 6.04 6.67 -11.15
N THR A 35 4.84 6.96 -10.70
CA THR A 35 4.57 7.34 -9.31
C THR A 35 3.41 6.56 -8.72
N VAL A 36 3.60 6.03 -7.52
CA VAL A 36 2.61 5.23 -6.79
C VAL A 36 2.44 5.77 -5.37
N CYS A 37 1.21 5.86 -4.92
CA CYS A 37 0.87 6.08 -3.52
C CYS A 37 0.08 4.88 -2.98
N GLU A 38 0.57 4.30 -1.90
CA GLU A 38 -0.05 3.20 -1.17
C GLU A 38 -0.60 3.70 0.15
N MET A 39 -1.88 3.52 0.38
CA MET A 39 -2.57 3.82 1.64
C MET A 39 -3.00 2.51 2.32
N GLY A 40 -2.45 2.27 3.53
CA GLY A 40 -2.54 0.99 4.21
C GLY A 40 -1.36 0.07 3.85
N VAL A 41 -0.47 -0.15 4.79
CA VAL A 41 0.84 -0.81 4.55
C VAL A 41 1.01 -2.06 5.39
N ARG A 42 0.62 -2.00 6.63
CA ARG A 42 0.73 -3.07 7.64
C ARG A 42 2.11 -3.76 7.62
N TRP A 43 2.25 -4.89 6.95
CA TRP A 43 3.48 -5.70 6.91
C TRP A 43 4.27 -5.56 5.62
N VAL A 44 4.08 -4.49 4.87
CA VAL A 44 4.76 -4.17 3.60
C VAL A 44 4.60 -5.22 2.48
N VAL A 45 3.55 -6.02 2.51
CA VAL A 45 3.33 -7.08 1.52
C VAL A 45 3.04 -6.50 0.13
N SER A 46 2.04 -5.62 0.01
CA SER A 46 1.70 -4.91 -1.23
C SER A 46 2.82 -3.97 -1.68
N THR A 47 3.58 -3.39 -0.74
CA THR A 47 4.72 -2.53 -1.01
C THR A 47 5.75 -3.21 -1.92
N PHE A 48 6.07 -4.49 -1.68
CA PHE A 48 6.97 -5.25 -2.54
C PHE A 48 6.43 -5.47 -3.96
N ALA A 49 5.11 -5.62 -4.13
CA ALA A 49 4.52 -5.73 -5.45
C ALA A 49 4.64 -4.42 -6.24
N PHE A 50 4.40 -3.28 -5.58
CA PHE A 50 4.63 -1.97 -6.20
C PHE A 50 6.10 -1.77 -6.54
N MET A 51 7.03 -2.08 -5.63
CA MET A 51 8.46 -1.99 -5.92
C MET A 51 8.89 -2.88 -7.08
N ALA A 52 8.34 -4.10 -7.19
CA ALA A 52 8.64 -5.02 -8.28
C ALA A 52 8.17 -4.50 -9.67
N GLY A 53 7.22 -3.57 -9.70
CA GLY A 53 6.86 -2.81 -10.91
C GLY A 53 7.84 -1.70 -11.28
N LEU A 54 8.85 -1.43 -10.44
CA LEU A 54 9.93 -0.46 -10.65
C LEU A 54 9.45 0.98 -10.94
N PRO A 55 8.55 1.55 -10.14
CA PRO A 55 8.20 2.96 -10.27
C PRO A 55 9.39 3.85 -9.91
N LYS A 56 9.40 5.09 -10.35
CA LYS A 56 10.41 6.07 -9.95
C LYS A 56 10.24 6.50 -8.50
N LYS A 57 8.97 6.62 -8.06
CA LYS A 57 8.61 7.04 -6.69
C LYS A 57 7.49 6.17 -6.13
N LEU A 58 7.66 5.72 -4.90
CA LEU A 58 6.65 5.02 -4.11
C LEU A 58 6.50 5.70 -2.76
N THR A 59 5.31 6.20 -2.47
CA THR A 59 4.96 6.75 -1.15
C THR A 59 3.97 5.82 -0.49
N SER A 60 4.33 5.27 0.67
CA SER A 60 3.47 4.40 1.47
C SER A 60 3.03 5.12 2.73
N ILE A 61 1.73 5.13 3.01
CA ILE A 61 1.12 5.87 4.13
C ILE A 61 0.33 4.88 4.99
N ASP A 62 0.60 4.90 6.29
CA ASP A 62 -0.18 4.13 7.27
C ASP A 62 -0.22 4.88 8.60
N ILE A 63 -1.28 4.68 9.36
CA ILE A 63 -1.43 5.24 10.70
C ILE A 63 -0.47 4.58 11.69
N GLN A 64 -0.03 3.36 11.40
CA GLN A 64 0.95 2.61 12.17
C GLN A 64 2.22 2.36 11.37
N SER A 65 3.37 2.49 12.04
CA SER A 65 4.65 2.14 11.40
C SER A 65 4.80 0.62 11.25
N PRO A 66 5.30 0.11 10.11
CA PRO A 66 5.66 -1.30 9.99
C PRO A 66 6.64 -1.78 11.06
N ASN A 67 7.44 -0.86 11.63
CA ASN A 67 8.38 -1.15 12.73
C ASN A 67 7.70 -1.53 14.06
N GLU A 68 6.42 -1.20 14.24
CA GLU A 68 5.65 -1.57 15.42
C GLU A 68 5.23 -3.05 15.41
N TRP A 69 5.35 -3.71 14.26
CA TRP A 69 5.04 -5.11 14.07
C TRP A 69 6.32 -5.95 13.97
N GLN A 70 6.45 -6.98 14.80
CA GLN A 70 7.62 -7.87 14.74
C GLN A 70 7.84 -8.43 13.32
N ARG A 71 6.78 -8.85 12.64
CA ARG A 71 6.83 -9.36 11.27
C ARG A 71 7.16 -8.26 10.24
N GLY A 72 6.63 -7.05 10.43
CA GLY A 72 6.80 -5.95 9.48
C GLY A 72 8.17 -5.30 9.50
N LYS A 73 8.87 -5.34 10.63
CA LYS A 73 10.13 -4.63 10.82
C LYS A 73 11.25 -5.11 9.89
N GLU A 74 11.44 -6.42 9.77
CA GLU A 74 12.49 -6.99 8.92
C GLU A 74 12.20 -6.73 7.44
N ASP A 75 10.94 -6.94 7.03
CA ASP A 75 10.51 -6.67 5.66
C ASP A 75 10.55 -5.18 5.32
N TYR A 76 10.28 -4.29 6.26
CA TYR A 76 10.41 -2.86 6.04
C TYR A 76 11.86 -2.43 5.80
N ILE A 77 12.80 -2.94 6.59
CA ILE A 77 14.24 -2.69 6.38
C ILE A 77 14.68 -3.23 5.02
N LEU A 78 14.20 -4.44 4.65
CA LEU A 78 14.49 -5.02 3.34
C LEU A 78 13.89 -4.18 2.20
N ALA A 79 12.68 -3.65 2.37
CA ALA A 79 12.03 -2.78 1.39
C ALA A 79 12.84 -1.49 1.16
N GLU A 80 13.32 -0.83 2.22
CA GLU A 80 14.19 0.34 2.11
C GLU A 80 15.50 0.02 1.36
N GLN A 81 16.09 -1.14 1.66
CA GLN A 81 17.29 -1.60 0.95
C GLN A 81 17.01 -1.88 -0.54
N CYS A 82 15.93 -2.61 -0.84
CA CYS A 82 15.53 -2.92 -2.21
C CYS A 82 15.21 -1.65 -3.02
N ALA A 83 14.53 -0.69 -2.42
CA ALA A 83 14.25 0.59 -3.06
C ALA A 83 15.54 1.32 -3.47
N LYS A 84 16.51 1.39 -2.55
CA LYS A 84 17.82 2.00 -2.83
C LYS A 84 18.60 1.27 -3.93
N GLU A 85 18.63 -0.07 -3.89
CA GLU A 85 19.33 -0.90 -4.88
C GLU A 85 18.70 -0.80 -6.29
N ASN A 86 17.39 -0.50 -6.37
CA ASN A 86 16.64 -0.38 -7.64
C ASN A 86 16.34 1.09 -8.05
N ASN A 87 16.94 2.08 -7.38
CA ASN A 87 16.75 3.50 -7.64
C ASN A 87 15.29 3.97 -7.55
N ILE A 88 14.52 3.41 -6.61
CA ILE A 88 13.16 3.82 -6.30
C ILE A 88 13.22 4.86 -5.17
N ASP A 89 12.65 6.03 -5.38
CA ASP A 89 12.45 7.03 -4.32
C ASP A 89 11.31 6.56 -3.42
N PHE A 90 11.66 5.74 -2.43
CA PHE A 90 10.72 5.17 -1.47
C PHE A 90 10.63 6.01 -0.20
N LYS A 91 9.39 6.34 0.18
CA LYS A 91 9.11 7.07 1.41
C LYS A 91 7.94 6.44 2.14
N PHE A 92 8.12 6.13 3.43
CA PHE A 92 7.04 5.82 4.35
C PHE A 92 6.63 7.06 5.15
N ILE A 93 5.33 7.30 5.26
CA ILE A 93 4.74 8.39 6.05
C ILE A 93 3.78 7.78 7.07
N GLN A 94 4.10 7.95 8.35
CA GLN A 94 3.16 7.59 9.42
C GLN A 94 2.16 8.73 9.59
N ALA A 95 0.95 8.55 9.07
CA ALA A 95 -0.10 9.55 9.12
C ALA A 95 -1.49 8.94 8.91
N ASN A 96 -2.51 9.67 9.35
CA ASN A 96 -3.88 9.39 8.97
C ASN A 96 -4.12 9.83 7.53
N THR A 97 -4.61 8.92 6.69
CA THR A 97 -4.89 9.20 5.27
C THR A 97 -5.90 10.31 5.04
N LEU A 98 -6.74 10.61 6.04
CA LEU A 98 -7.70 11.72 6.01
C LEU A 98 -7.09 13.09 6.38
N GLU A 99 -5.85 13.11 6.86
CA GLU A 99 -5.17 14.34 7.34
C GLU A 99 -3.91 14.66 6.52
N VAL A 100 -3.54 13.80 5.57
CA VAL A 100 -2.35 13.97 4.75
C VAL A 100 -2.72 14.48 3.36
N GLU A 101 -1.92 15.38 2.82
CA GLU A 101 -2.00 15.78 1.42
C GLU A 101 -0.97 14.97 0.62
N ILE A 102 -1.42 14.36 -0.48
CA ILE A 102 -0.55 13.61 -1.40
C ILE A 102 -0.18 14.45 -2.62
N ASP A 103 1.00 14.17 -3.18
CA ASP A 103 1.37 14.68 -4.50
C ASP A 103 0.49 14.04 -5.60
N GLU A 104 0.55 14.58 -6.81
CA GLU A 104 -0.01 13.90 -7.98
C GLU A 104 0.70 12.54 -8.19
N VAL A 105 -0.09 11.49 -8.42
CA VAL A 105 0.41 10.13 -8.63
C VAL A 105 -0.25 9.48 -9.85
N ASP A 106 0.45 8.54 -10.46
CA ASP A 106 -0.13 7.72 -11.54
C ASP A 106 -1.10 6.66 -10.97
N LEU A 107 -0.74 6.03 -9.87
CA LEU A 107 -1.53 5.01 -9.21
C LEU A 107 -1.72 5.32 -7.72
N LEU A 108 -2.97 5.30 -7.27
CA LEU A 108 -3.34 5.31 -5.86
C LEU A 108 -3.93 3.95 -5.49
N PHE A 109 -3.37 3.29 -4.49
CA PHE A 109 -3.89 2.08 -3.89
C PHE A 109 -4.43 2.38 -2.50
N ILE A 110 -5.64 1.92 -2.20
CA ILE A 110 -6.29 2.10 -0.89
C ILE A 110 -6.65 0.73 -0.31
N ASP A 111 -6.05 0.42 0.83
CA ASP A 111 -6.29 -0.78 1.64
C ASP A 111 -6.22 -0.40 3.13
N THR A 112 -7.03 0.57 3.52
CA THR A 112 -7.11 1.11 4.86
C THR A 112 -8.24 0.45 5.65
N TRP A 113 -8.93 1.18 6.50
CA TRP A 113 -10.10 0.68 7.20
C TRP A 113 -11.29 0.53 6.24
N HIS A 114 -11.85 -0.69 6.17
CA HIS A 114 -12.91 -1.05 5.25
C HIS A 114 -14.29 -0.61 5.74
N ALA A 115 -14.50 0.70 5.76
CA ALA A 115 -15.76 1.34 6.09
C ALA A 115 -16.14 2.35 5.01
N TYR A 116 -17.43 2.41 4.68
CA TYR A 116 -17.95 3.30 3.64
C TYR A 116 -17.52 4.76 3.83
N LYS A 117 -17.62 5.27 5.06
CA LYS A 117 -17.26 6.65 5.37
C LYS A 117 -15.77 6.92 5.19
N GLN A 118 -14.91 5.97 5.60
CA GLN A 118 -13.47 6.08 5.43
C GLN A 118 -13.09 6.13 3.95
N LEU A 119 -13.52 5.15 3.17
CA LEU A 119 -13.21 5.08 1.75
C LEU A 119 -13.78 6.27 0.97
N SER A 120 -15.01 6.68 1.29
CA SER A 120 -15.63 7.86 0.65
C SER A 120 -14.82 9.13 0.90
N ALA A 121 -14.37 9.35 2.14
CA ALA A 121 -13.56 10.51 2.50
C ALA A 121 -12.17 10.46 1.85
N GLU A 122 -11.51 9.30 1.82
CA GLU A 122 -10.22 9.12 1.14
C GLU A 122 -10.33 9.40 -0.35
N LEU A 123 -11.36 8.87 -1.01
CA LEU A 123 -11.62 9.15 -2.43
C LEU A 123 -11.91 10.63 -2.68
N GLU A 124 -12.73 11.27 -1.85
CA GLU A 124 -13.04 12.69 -1.98
C GLU A 124 -11.78 13.56 -1.86
N LEU A 125 -10.90 13.25 -0.92
CA LEU A 125 -9.66 13.99 -0.71
C LEU A 125 -8.61 13.78 -1.81
N HIS A 126 -8.49 12.56 -2.32
CA HIS A 126 -7.30 12.16 -3.08
C HIS A 126 -7.54 11.86 -4.56
N HIS A 127 -8.77 11.56 -5.00
CA HIS A 127 -9.03 11.12 -6.38
C HIS A 127 -8.54 12.12 -7.44
N SER A 128 -8.65 13.41 -7.18
CA SER A 128 -8.22 14.47 -8.11
C SER A 128 -6.71 14.55 -8.35
N LYS A 129 -5.93 13.89 -7.48
CA LYS A 129 -4.46 13.79 -7.60
C LYS A 129 -4.02 12.57 -8.42
N VAL A 130 -4.93 11.71 -8.84
CA VAL A 130 -4.62 10.45 -9.53
C VAL A 130 -4.76 10.60 -11.04
N LYS A 131 -3.71 10.21 -11.78
CA LYS A 131 -3.64 10.39 -13.23
C LYS A 131 -4.10 9.17 -14.03
N LYS A 132 -3.87 7.94 -13.53
CA LYS A 132 -4.13 6.71 -14.29
C LYS A 132 -5.06 5.74 -13.58
N TYR A 133 -4.70 5.28 -12.38
CA TYR A 133 -5.38 4.17 -11.71
C TYR A 133 -5.69 4.46 -10.24
N ILE A 134 -6.89 4.09 -9.82
CA ILE A 134 -7.24 3.91 -8.40
C ILE A 134 -7.53 2.43 -8.21
N ALA A 135 -6.77 1.76 -7.34
CA ALA A 135 -6.95 0.37 -6.98
C ALA A 135 -7.46 0.27 -5.54
N LEU A 136 -8.48 -0.52 -5.34
CA LEU A 136 -9.13 -0.73 -4.05
C LEU A 136 -9.04 -2.21 -3.67
N HIS A 137 -8.70 -2.49 -2.41
CA HIS A 137 -8.71 -3.84 -1.86
C HIS A 137 -10.02 -4.13 -1.10
N ASP A 138 -10.32 -5.42 -0.88
CA ASP A 138 -11.45 -5.93 -0.08
C ASP A 138 -12.85 -5.42 -0.47
N THR A 139 -13.02 -4.95 -1.70
CA THR A 139 -14.30 -4.40 -2.19
C THR A 139 -15.43 -5.43 -2.24
N THR A 140 -15.12 -6.71 -2.42
CA THR A 140 -16.13 -7.78 -2.43
C THR A 140 -16.50 -8.23 -1.02
N HIS A 141 -15.52 -8.33 -0.10
CA HIS A 141 -15.77 -8.79 1.27
C HIS A 141 -16.57 -7.77 2.08
N PHE A 142 -16.27 -6.49 1.90
CA PHE A 142 -16.92 -5.37 2.60
C PHE A 142 -17.91 -4.59 1.73
N GLU A 143 -18.41 -5.17 0.66
CA GLU A 143 -19.32 -4.50 -0.30
C GLU A 143 -20.56 -3.89 0.37
N PHE A 144 -21.13 -4.59 1.35
CA PHE A 144 -22.37 -4.18 2.04
C PHE A 144 -22.24 -4.03 3.56
N ILE A 145 -21.08 -4.31 4.13
CA ILE A 145 -20.88 -4.34 5.58
C ILE A 145 -19.56 -3.66 5.92
N ASP A 146 -19.61 -2.62 6.74
CA ASP A 146 -18.43 -1.96 7.25
C ASP A 146 -17.63 -2.88 8.19
N GLU A 147 -16.32 -2.80 8.12
CA GLU A 147 -15.41 -3.44 9.07
C GLU A 147 -15.64 -2.89 10.48
N ARG A 148 -15.76 -3.76 11.48
CA ARG A 148 -16.05 -3.39 12.87
C ARG A 148 -14.82 -3.25 13.76
N SER A 149 -13.63 -3.34 13.20
CA SER A 149 -12.37 -3.34 13.94
C SER A 149 -11.79 -1.95 14.23
N TYR A 150 -12.55 -0.89 14.01
CA TYR A 150 -12.09 0.49 14.21
C TYR A 150 -11.55 0.78 15.62
N GLU A 151 -12.07 0.10 16.65
CA GLU A 151 -11.59 0.23 18.04
C GLU A 151 -10.15 -0.24 18.20
N MET A 152 -9.75 -1.27 17.47
CA MET A 152 -8.38 -1.79 17.47
C MET A 152 -7.36 -0.79 16.88
N TRP A 153 -7.80 0.07 15.97
CA TRP A 153 -6.93 0.98 15.24
C TRP A 153 -6.92 2.41 15.82
N GLY A 154 -7.64 2.64 16.91
CA GLY A 154 -7.78 3.97 17.51
C GLY A 154 -8.50 4.98 16.60
N MET A 155 -9.20 4.50 15.58
CA MET A 155 -10.02 5.35 14.73
C MET A 155 -11.35 5.64 15.40
N ILE A 156 -11.78 6.90 15.36
CA ILE A 156 -13.06 7.30 15.92
C ILE A 156 -14.17 6.81 14.98
N GLY A 157 -14.92 5.84 15.44
CA GLY A 157 -16.14 5.43 14.77
C GLY A 157 -17.08 6.62 14.61
N SER A 158 -17.73 6.65 13.51
CA SER A 158 -18.71 7.67 13.15
C SER A 158 -19.95 7.58 13.99
#